data_c078b86a13ba8675957e2369b6b73f1c
#
_entry.id   c078b86a13ba8675957e2369b6b73f1c
#
_cell.length_a   1.000
_cell.length_b   1.000
_cell.length_c   1.000
_cell.angle_alpha   90.00
_cell.angle_beta   90.00
_cell.angle_gamma   90.00
#
_symmetry.space_group_name_H-M   'P 1'
#
loop_
_entity.id
_entity.type
_entity.pdbx_description
1 polymer ?
#
loop_
_entity_poly.entity_id
_entity_poly.type
_entity_poly.pdbx_seq_one_letter_code
_entity_poly.pdbx_strand_id
1 'polypeptide(L)'
;MDTPGRNSSMADRIASTPVRYPFSFVVAGDSGAWPDPTADAIFTQLLSQVARIEPAPVFFANLGDFAGPGTPDRHQDYVRLVDGLPVPNICIVGNHDLDDVSGPDAWSLVHGPMNFDFAYGHTHFVAVNGAPGEVGEVDIPVDGEVEGPREEALRFLERSLEAADAPNRVVLMHMPPHLDGRFDPHPEWGFQRHEAEFLALLRRHGVGLVCCAHGLAYDHHVRDGIHFVMSGGGGTGLCSDFRGICAQGRGRPADRGSLFHAVQLTVTAEGSVSGKVLQAFEPDPDRARLSFGD
;
A
#
# COMPACT_ATOMS: atom_id res chain seq x y z
N MET A 1 11.79 27.23 -8.85
CA MET A 1 12.00 26.23 -7.80
C MET A 1 10.69 25.49 -7.71
N ASP A 2 10.70 24.26 -8.12
CA ASP A 2 9.51 23.43 -8.05
C ASP A 2 9.17 23.24 -6.56
N THR A 3 7.93 23.52 -6.21
CA THR A 3 7.45 23.27 -4.86
C THR A 3 7.54 21.77 -4.62
N PRO A 4 8.20 21.30 -3.56
CA PRO A 4 8.24 19.87 -3.28
C PRO A 4 6.79 19.37 -3.13
N GLY A 5 6.46 18.27 -3.79
CA GLY A 5 5.14 17.67 -3.69
C GLY A 5 4.81 17.26 -2.24
N ARG A 6 3.53 17.00 -1.98
CA ARG A 6 3.03 16.63 -0.66
C ARG A 6 3.83 15.46 -0.04
N ASN A 7 4.09 14.39 -0.82
CA ASN A 7 4.82 13.22 -0.31
C ASN A 7 6.21 13.58 0.21
N SER A 8 6.96 14.43 -0.50
CA SER A 8 8.27 14.89 -0.04
C SER A 8 8.18 15.64 1.30
N SER A 9 7.22 16.56 1.43
CA SER A 9 6.99 17.29 2.67
C SER A 9 6.60 16.38 3.85
N MET A 10 5.80 15.34 3.59
CA MET A 10 5.42 14.38 4.63
C MET A 10 6.59 13.45 4.99
N ALA A 11 7.39 13.02 4.02
CA ALA A 11 8.61 12.26 4.25
C ALA A 11 9.60 13.01 5.15
N ASP A 12 9.80 14.32 4.92
CA ASP A 12 10.63 15.18 5.77
C ASP A 12 10.07 15.28 7.22
N ARG A 13 8.75 15.37 7.37
CA ARG A 13 8.11 15.34 8.68
C ARG A 13 8.32 14.00 9.39
N ILE A 14 8.21 12.88 8.69
CA ILE A 14 8.48 11.55 9.23
C ILE A 14 9.94 11.46 9.70
N ALA A 15 10.88 11.84 8.84
CA ALA A 15 12.31 11.78 9.14
C ALA A 15 12.72 12.68 10.33
N SER A 16 12.00 13.79 10.55
CA SER A 16 12.25 14.70 11.69
C SER A 16 11.52 14.30 12.98
N THR A 17 10.66 13.29 12.95
CA THR A 17 9.99 12.78 14.15
C THR A 17 10.98 12.02 15.05
N PRO A 18 11.01 12.29 16.38
CA PRO A 18 11.92 11.59 17.28
C PRO A 18 11.80 10.08 17.19
N VAL A 19 12.93 9.42 16.95
CA VAL A 19 12.97 7.96 16.78
C VAL A 19 12.64 7.25 18.09
N ARG A 20 11.74 6.28 18.01
CA ARG A 20 11.36 5.39 19.11
C ARG A 20 11.16 3.97 18.59
N TYR A 21 11.39 2.98 19.42
CA TYR A 21 11.11 1.57 19.14
C TYR A 21 10.36 0.93 20.32
N PRO A 22 9.45 -0.03 20.08
CA PRO A 22 8.89 -0.27 18.77
C PRO A 22 8.14 0.95 18.24
N PHE A 23 8.08 1.10 16.92
CA PHE A 23 7.21 2.10 16.30
C PHE A 23 6.16 1.42 15.44
N SER A 24 5.04 2.09 15.19
CA SER A 24 4.04 1.62 14.25
C SER A 24 3.77 2.63 13.15
N PHE A 25 3.31 2.13 12.01
CA PHE A 25 2.70 2.89 10.94
C PHE A 25 1.44 2.14 10.48
N VAL A 26 0.56 2.84 9.76
CA VAL A 26 -0.70 2.26 9.29
C VAL A 26 -0.76 2.34 7.78
N VAL A 27 -1.26 1.28 7.15
CA VAL A 27 -1.48 1.21 5.71
C VAL A 27 -2.93 0.89 5.40
N ALA A 28 -3.46 1.48 4.32
CA ALA A 28 -4.72 1.10 3.68
C ALA A 28 -4.65 1.56 2.22
N GLY A 29 -5.33 0.88 1.30
CA GLY A 29 -5.48 1.29 -0.08
C GLY A 29 -6.90 1.04 -0.56
N ASP A 30 -7.19 1.35 -1.81
CA ASP A 30 -8.51 1.20 -2.44
C ASP A 30 -9.61 1.98 -1.67
N SER A 31 -9.31 3.22 -1.31
CA SER A 31 -10.22 4.05 -0.50
C SER A 31 -11.12 4.95 -1.34
N GLY A 32 -10.89 5.05 -2.66
CA GLY A 32 -11.64 5.95 -3.54
C GLY A 32 -11.30 5.77 -5.02
N ALA A 33 -11.21 4.51 -5.49
CA ALA A 33 -11.01 4.19 -6.91
C ALA A 33 -12.13 4.77 -7.80
N TRP A 34 -13.32 4.94 -7.23
CA TRP A 34 -14.46 5.60 -7.87
C TRP A 34 -15.09 6.63 -6.92
N PRO A 35 -15.72 7.70 -7.46
CA PRO A 35 -16.50 8.61 -6.65
C PRO A 35 -17.68 7.88 -5.99
N ASP A 36 -17.59 7.62 -4.69
CA ASP A 36 -18.63 6.96 -3.90
C ASP A 36 -18.67 7.52 -2.48
N PRO A 37 -19.75 8.22 -2.09
CA PRO A 37 -19.90 8.73 -0.72
C PRO A 37 -19.83 7.66 0.35
N THR A 38 -20.16 6.40 0.01
CA THR A 38 -20.05 5.27 0.94
C THR A 38 -18.58 4.92 1.20
N ALA A 39 -17.75 4.91 0.15
CA ALA A 39 -16.31 4.72 0.26
C ALA A 39 -15.68 5.81 1.14
N ASP A 40 -16.02 7.07 0.91
CA ASP A 40 -15.52 8.21 1.70
C ASP A 40 -15.92 8.08 3.18
N ALA A 41 -17.15 7.63 3.48
CA ALA A 41 -17.62 7.43 4.84
C ALA A 41 -16.87 6.28 5.55
N ILE A 42 -16.63 5.16 4.85
CA ILE A 42 -15.86 4.02 5.36
C ILE A 42 -14.42 4.45 5.64
N PHE A 43 -13.80 5.14 4.69
CA PHE A 43 -12.44 5.61 4.85
C PHE A 43 -12.30 6.61 6.00
N THR A 44 -13.24 7.55 6.13
CA THR A 44 -13.30 8.48 7.27
C THR A 44 -13.39 7.74 8.60
N GLN A 45 -14.15 6.65 8.67
CA GLN A 45 -14.23 5.82 9.87
C GLN A 45 -12.87 5.16 10.19
N LEU A 46 -12.16 4.66 9.19
CA LEU A 46 -10.80 4.12 9.36
C LEU A 46 -9.81 5.19 9.82
N LEU A 47 -9.80 6.37 9.20
CA LEU A 47 -8.96 7.50 9.60
C LEU A 47 -9.23 7.91 11.06
N SER A 48 -10.49 7.88 11.50
CA SER A 48 -10.86 8.14 12.89
C SER A 48 -10.28 7.13 13.87
N GLN A 49 -10.14 5.87 13.45
CA GLN A 49 -9.46 4.85 14.27
C GLN A 49 -7.95 5.09 14.30
N VAL A 50 -7.33 5.39 13.15
CA VAL A 50 -5.90 5.71 13.05
C VAL A 50 -5.54 6.87 13.98
N ALA A 51 -6.38 7.91 14.03
CA ALA A 51 -6.17 9.08 14.88
C ALA A 51 -6.22 8.79 16.40
N ARG A 52 -6.78 7.64 16.81
CA ARG A 52 -6.92 7.24 18.23
C ARG A 52 -5.91 6.18 18.66
N ILE A 53 -5.03 5.73 17.78
CA ILE A 53 -4.02 4.73 18.12
C ILE A 53 -3.03 5.33 19.13
N GLU A 54 -2.83 4.61 20.24
CA GLU A 54 -1.84 4.98 21.25
C GLU A 54 -0.84 3.83 21.51
N PRO A 55 0.45 4.08 21.44
CA PRO A 55 1.09 5.33 21.02
C PRO A 55 0.83 5.62 19.54
N ALA A 56 0.73 6.90 19.18
CA ALA A 56 0.37 7.32 17.82
C ALA A 56 1.33 6.70 16.78
N PRO A 57 0.83 6.22 15.62
CA PRO A 57 1.70 5.73 14.55
C PRO A 57 2.59 6.86 14.02
N VAL A 58 3.74 6.51 13.46
CA VAL A 58 4.69 7.49 12.90
C VAL A 58 4.12 8.14 11.64
N PHE A 59 3.39 7.37 10.86
CA PHE A 59 2.70 7.86 9.67
C PHE A 59 1.53 6.93 9.27
N PHE A 60 0.69 7.44 8.39
CA PHE A 60 -0.29 6.68 7.62
C PHE A 60 0.15 6.67 6.14
N ALA A 61 0.08 5.51 5.48
CA ALA A 61 0.29 5.39 4.03
C ALA A 61 -1.00 4.92 3.34
N ASN A 62 -1.48 5.70 2.38
CA ASN A 62 -2.47 5.21 1.43
C ASN A 62 -1.74 4.50 0.29
N LEU A 63 -2.07 3.24 0.07
CA LEU A 63 -1.41 2.36 -0.90
C LEU A 63 -2.00 2.43 -2.31
N GLY A 64 -2.66 3.53 -2.66
CA GLY A 64 -3.19 3.78 -4.00
C GLY A 64 -4.71 3.61 -4.12
N ASP A 65 -5.24 4.03 -5.26
CA ASP A 65 -6.66 4.01 -5.60
C ASP A 65 -7.53 4.79 -4.62
N PHE A 66 -7.19 6.06 -4.44
CA PHE A 66 -7.88 6.96 -3.52
C PHE A 66 -8.49 8.20 -4.19
N ALA A 67 -8.10 8.50 -5.41
CA ALA A 67 -8.50 9.72 -6.13
C ALA A 67 -9.08 9.42 -7.53
N GLY A 68 -9.57 8.21 -7.77
CA GLY A 68 -10.14 7.83 -9.05
C GLY A 68 -11.29 8.75 -9.50
N PRO A 69 -11.31 9.11 -10.77
CA PRO A 69 -10.45 8.69 -11.89
C PRO A 69 -9.13 9.48 -12.06
N GLY A 70 -8.60 10.11 -11.04
CA GLY A 70 -7.29 10.80 -11.09
C GLY A 70 -7.36 12.25 -11.55
N THR A 71 -8.52 12.88 -11.53
CA THR A 71 -8.64 14.31 -11.86
C THR A 71 -8.02 15.20 -10.77
N PRO A 72 -7.58 16.43 -11.09
CA PRO A 72 -7.04 17.37 -10.10
C PRO A 72 -7.95 17.58 -8.88
N ASP A 73 -9.27 17.67 -9.11
CA ASP A 73 -10.25 17.86 -8.03
C ASP A 73 -10.30 16.66 -7.10
N ARG A 74 -10.22 15.42 -7.63
CA ARG A 74 -10.23 14.20 -6.83
C ARG A 74 -8.98 14.09 -5.96
N HIS A 75 -7.81 14.42 -6.47
CA HIS A 75 -6.59 14.50 -5.67
C HIS A 75 -6.71 15.54 -4.55
N GLN A 76 -7.33 16.70 -4.82
CA GLN A 76 -7.56 17.73 -3.80
C GLN A 76 -8.62 17.31 -2.78
N ASP A 77 -9.66 16.58 -3.18
CA ASP A 77 -10.67 16.02 -2.27
C ASP A 77 -10.02 15.07 -1.27
N TYR A 78 -9.17 14.17 -1.76
CA TYR A 78 -8.42 13.27 -0.90
C TYR A 78 -7.51 14.03 0.09
N VAL A 79 -6.78 15.05 -0.38
CA VAL A 79 -5.94 15.87 0.50
C VAL A 79 -6.78 16.50 1.62
N ARG A 80 -7.95 17.06 1.30
CA ARG A 80 -8.86 17.62 2.32
C ARG A 80 -9.30 16.57 3.34
N LEU A 81 -9.53 15.34 2.89
CA LEU A 81 -9.99 14.26 3.75
C LEU A 81 -8.90 13.83 4.76
N VAL A 82 -7.64 13.76 4.32
CA VAL A 82 -6.53 13.29 5.18
C VAL A 82 -5.82 14.41 5.96
N ASP A 83 -6.06 15.66 5.65
CA ASP A 83 -5.42 16.79 6.34
C ASP A 83 -5.79 16.90 7.84
N GLY A 84 -6.90 16.26 8.23
CA GLY A 84 -7.33 16.16 9.63
C GLY A 84 -6.56 15.13 10.47
N LEU A 85 -5.72 14.28 9.85
CA LEU A 85 -4.94 13.30 10.61
C LEU A 85 -3.84 13.97 11.46
N PRO A 86 -3.69 13.54 12.73
CA PRO A 86 -2.65 14.08 13.61
C PRO A 86 -1.24 13.59 13.26
N VAL A 87 -1.12 12.63 12.33
CA VAL A 87 0.15 12.03 11.89
C VAL A 87 0.43 12.36 10.43
N PRO A 88 1.70 12.39 10.00
CA PRO A 88 2.03 12.52 8.57
C PRO A 88 1.33 11.45 7.74
N ASN A 89 0.91 11.81 6.53
CA ASN A 89 0.31 10.87 5.60
C ASN A 89 0.99 10.96 4.23
N ILE A 90 1.36 9.81 3.68
CA ILE A 90 1.95 9.64 2.36
C ILE A 90 1.00 8.85 1.47
N CYS A 91 1.16 9.02 0.16
CA CYS A 91 0.34 8.35 -0.85
C CYS A 91 1.22 7.61 -1.84
N ILE A 92 0.82 6.38 -2.13
CA ILE A 92 1.37 5.55 -3.19
C ILE A 92 0.39 5.61 -4.35
N VAL A 93 0.89 5.70 -5.57
CA VAL A 93 0.02 5.77 -6.74
C VAL A 93 -0.61 4.43 -7.04
N GLY A 94 -1.93 4.42 -7.27
CA GLY A 94 -2.69 3.30 -7.82
C GLY A 94 -3.07 3.55 -9.29
N ASN A 95 -3.59 2.54 -9.97
CA ASN A 95 -3.96 2.66 -11.39
C ASN A 95 -5.13 3.63 -11.58
N HIS A 96 -6.16 3.59 -10.72
CA HIS A 96 -7.30 4.50 -10.81
C HIS A 96 -6.98 5.96 -10.45
N ASP A 97 -5.86 6.21 -9.78
CA ASP A 97 -5.38 7.57 -9.55
C ASP A 97 -4.82 8.24 -10.83
N LEU A 98 -4.68 7.47 -11.91
CA LEU A 98 -4.14 7.90 -13.20
C LEU A 98 -5.09 7.69 -14.40
N ASP A 99 -6.33 7.26 -14.18
CA ASP A 99 -7.29 6.93 -15.24
C ASP A 99 -7.66 8.09 -16.15
N ASP A 100 -7.72 9.32 -15.61
CA ASP A 100 -7.94 10.51 -16.43
C ASP A 100 -6.66 10.91 -17.17
N VAL A 101 -6.81 11.44 -18.37
CA VAL A 101 -5.67 11.93 -19.18
C VAL A 101 -4.83 12.98 -18.45
N SER A 102 -5.40 13.70 -17.50
CA SER A 102 -4.70 14.64 -16.62
C SER A 102 -4.09 13.98 -15.37
N GLY A 103 -4.35 12.70 -15.12
CA GLY A 103 -3.96 12.00 -13.89
C GLY A 103 -2.48 12.10 -13.57
N PRO A 104 -1.56 11.80 -14.49
CA PRO A 104 -0.12 11.91 -14.23
C PRO A 104 0.33 13.33 -13.85
N ASP A 105 -0.23 14.35 -14.50
CA ASP A 105 0.08 15.75 -14.22
C ASP A 105 -0.55 16.18 -12.89
N ALA A 106 -1.80 15.78 -12.63
CA ALA A 106 -2.50 16.06 -11.38
C ALA A 106 -1.79 15.41 -10.19
N TRP A 107 -1.36 14.15 -10.34
CA TRP A 107 -0.52 13.48 -9.34
C TRP A 107 0.75 14.27 -9.05
N SER A 108 1.54 14.56 -10.10
CA SER A 108 2.82 15.26 -9.97
C SER A 108 2.68 16.63 -9.31
N LEU A 109 1.61 17.34 -9.63
CA LEU A 109 1.33 18.67 -9.06
C LEU A 109 0.99 18.59 -7.56
N VAL A 110 0.22 17.59 -7.14
CA VAL A 110 -0.29 17.50 -5.76
C VAL A 110 0.64 16.69 -4.87
N HIS A 111 1.02 15.50 -5.32
CA HIS A 111 1.74 14.53 -4.50
C HIS A 111 3.25 14.51 -4.76
N GLY A 112 3.69 14.93 -5.96
CA GLY A 112 5.10 14.92 -6.36
C GLY A 112 5.51 13.62 -7.07
N PRO A 113 6.76 13.16 -6.93
CA PRO A 113 7.22 11.95 -7.61
C PRO A 113 6.41 10.72 -7.24
N MET A 114 6.14 9.85 -8.22
CA MET A 114 5.47 8.56 -8.00
C MET A 114 6.39 7.54 -7.34
N ASN A 115 7.71 7.66 -7.57
CA ASN A 115 8.73 6.88 -6.88
C ASN A 115 9.49 7.80 -5.94
N PHE A 116 9.57 7.44 -4.67
CA PHE A 116 10.31 8.18 -3.66
C PHE A 116 10.73 7.26 -2.51
N ASP A 117 11.66 7.72 -1.70
CA ASP A 117 12.09 7.01 -0.51
C ASP A 117 12.23 7.96 0.70
N PHE A 118 12.25 7.38 1.87
CA PHE A 118 12.48 8.07 3.13
C PHE A 118 12.93 7.08 4.21
N ALA A 119 13.40 7.60 5.32
CA ALA A 119 13.82 6.77 6.44
C ALA A 119 13.17 7.22 7.76
N TYR A 120 12.96 6.24 8.64
CA TYR A 120 12.65 6.50 10.04
C TYR A 120 13.48 5.55 10.92
N GLY A 121 14.36 6.13 11.72
CA GLY A 121 15.32 5.33 12.51
C GLY A 121 16.16 4.41 11.63
N HIS A 122 16.14 3.12 11.95
CA HIS A 122 16.88 2.09 11.21
C HIS A 122 16.04 1.41 10.10
N THR A 123 14.95 2.05 9.68
CA THR A 123 14.07 1.50 8.64
C THR A 123 14.03 2.44 7.43
N HIS A 124 14.34 1.89 6.28
CA HIS A 124 14.24 2.55 4.98
C HIS A 124 12.95 2.12 4.26
N PHE A 125 12.17 3.08 3.84
CA PHE A 125 10.92 2.90 3.12
C PHE A 125 11.10 3.34 1.67
N VAL A 126 10.71 2.48 0.73
CA VAL A 126 10.74 2.77 -0.70
C VAL A 126 9.33 2.67 -1.27
N ALA A 127 8.82 3.79 -1.73
CA ALA A 127 7.56 3.86 -2.46
C ALA A 127 7.84 3.66 -3.95
N VAL A 128 7.19 2.68 -4.55
CA VAL A 128 7.41 2.28 -5.95
C VAL A 128 6.10 2.38 -6.72
N ASN A 129 6.14 3.05 -7.87
CA ASN A 129 5.04 3.00 -8.82
C ASN A 129 4.93 1.59 -9.41
N GLY A 130 4.00 0.81 -8.88
CA GLY A 130 3.63 -0.51 -9.38
C GLY A 130 2.31 -0.49 -10.16
N ALA A 131 1.75 0.70 -10.42
CA ALA A 131 0.55 0.82 -11.23
C ALA A 131 0.87 0.42 -12.67
N PRO A 132 0.08 -0.47 -13.27
CA PRO A 132 0.26 -0.80 -14.68
C PRO A 132 -0.19 0.36 -15.54
N GLY A 133 0.50 0.57 -16.64
CA GLY A 133 -0.08 1.23 -17.77
C GLY A 133 0.11 2.73 -17.91
N GLU A 134 -0.18 3.13 -19.12
CA GLU A 134 -0.60 4.45 -19.54
C GLU A 134 -2.11 4.53 -19.26
N VAL A 135 -2.55 5.70 -18.81
CA VAL A 135 -3.94 6.15 -18.65
C VAL A 135 -5.01 5.08 -18.97
N GLY A 136 -5.71 4.59 -17.96
CA GLY A 136 -7.10 4.20 -18.10
C GLY A 136 -7.47 2.73 -18.13
N GLU A 137 -6.56 1.77 -18.21
CA GLU A 137 -6.95 0.35 -18.13
C GLU A 137 -5.83 -0.48 -17.50
N VAL A 138 -6.21 -1.40 -16.61
CA VAL A 138 -5.40 -2.60 -16.38
C VAL A 138 -5.52 -3.40 -17.67
N ASP A 139 -4.71 -3.08 -18.66
CA ASP A 139 -4.59 -3.88 -19.86
C ASP A 139 -4.04 -5.24 -19.45
N ILE A 140 -4.92 -6.22 -19.40
CA ILE A 140 -4.44 -7.61 -19.47
C ILE A 140 -3.94 -7.75 -20.90
N PRO A 141 -2.63 -7.82 -21.13
CA PRO A 141 -2.10 -7.92 -22.48
C PRO A 141 -2.65 -9.14 -23.18
N VAL A 142 -2.59 -9.14 -24.51
CA VAL A 142 -3.07 -10.27 -25.36
C VAL A 142 -2.42 -11.60 -24.96
N ASP A 143 -1.27 -11.60 -24.33
CA ASP A 143 -0.58 -12.77 -23.77
C ASP A 143 -1.06 -13.17 -22.35
N GLY A 144 -1.96 -12.38 -21.75
CA GLY A 144 -2.57 -12.68 -20.44
C GLY A 144 -1.70 -12.38 -19.23
N GLU A 145 -0.54 -11.74 -19.39
CA GLU A 145 0.32 -11.33 -18.28
C GLU A 145 0.04 -9.88 -17.89
N VAL A 146 -0.22 -9.63 -16.61
CA VAL A 146 -0.43 -8.30 -16.06
C VAL A 146 0.91 -7.57 -15.92
N GLU A 147 0.97 -6.32 -16.41
CA GLU A 147 2.14 -5.45 -16.27
C GLU A 147 2.43 -5.17 -14.79
N GLY A 148 3.71 -5.10 -14.47
CA GLY A 148 4.21 -4.72 -13.14
C GLY A 148 4.94 -3.39 -13.16
N PRO A 149 5.79 -3.16 -12.15
CA PRO A 149 6.66 -1.99 -12.12
C PRO A 149 7.47 -1.90 -13.39
N ARG A 150 7.42 -0.73 -14.06
CA ARG A 150 8.23 -0.48 -15.26
C ARG A 150 9.73 -0.48 -14.92
N GLU A 151 10.58 -0.65 -15.92
CA GLU A 151 12.03 -0.62 -15.76
C GLU A 151 12.54 0.61 -14.98
N GLU A 152 11.90 1.77 -15.14
CA GLU A 152 12.28 2.99 -14.42
C GLU A 152 12.02 2.83 -12.93
N ALA A 153 10.88 2.28 -12.53
CA ALA A 153 10.53 2.02 -11.14
C ALA A 153 11.43 0.94 -10.54
N LEU A 154 11.76 -0.13 -11.28
CA LEU A 154 12.71 -1.15 -10.84
C LEU A 154 14.12 -0.58 -10.66
N ARG A 155 14.60 0.25 -11.59
CA ARG A 155 15.87 0.95 -11.45
C ARG A 155 15.88 1.94 -10.28
N PHE A 156 14.76 2.59 -10.00
CA PHE A 156 14.63 3.43 -8.81
C PHE A 156 14.73 2.58 -7.55
N LEU A 157 13.95 1.50 -7.46
CA LEU A 157 13.96 0.56 -6.33
C LEU A 157 15.38 0.04 -6.04
N GLU A 158 16.09 -0.44 -7.06
CA GLU A 158 17.45 -0.94 -6.91
C GLU A 158 18.40 0.12 -6.35
N ARG A 159 18.44 1.31 -6.97
CA ARG A 159 19.29 2.41 -6.49
C ARG A 159 18.97 2.85 -5.07
N SER A 160 17.68 2.94 -4.73
CA SER A 160 17.25 3.34 -3.39
C SER A 160 17.66 2.30 -2.34
N LEU A 161 17.49 1.00 -2.64
CA LEU A 161 17.87 -0.08 -1.75
C LEU A 161 19.41 -0.20 -1.62
N GLU A 162 20.17 0.05 -2.68
CA GLU A 162 21.64 0.08 -2.66
C GLU A 162 22.19 1.24 -1.82
N ALA A 163 21.57 2.41 -1.93
CA ALA A 163 21.99 3.60 -1.18
C ALA A 163 21.63 3.55 0.31
N ALA A 164 20.71 2.68 0.70
CA ALA A 164 20.18 2.62 2.07
C ALA A 164 21.19 1.99 3.03
N ASP A 165 21.69 2.76 3.97
CA ASP A 165 22.45 2.27 5.14
C ASP A 165 21.50 1.96 6.32
N ALA A 166 20.46 1.18 6.02
CA ALA A 166 19.44 0.79 7.00
C ALA A 166 19.27 -0.74 6.98
N PRO A 167 19.31 -1.41 8.15
CA PRO A 167 19.14 -2.86 8.21
C PRO A 167 17.72 -3.30 7.87
N ASN A 168 16.72 -2.46 8.11
CA ASN A 168 15.31 -2.77 7.85
C ASN A 168 14.87 -2.05 6.58
N ARG A 169 14.26 -2.79 5.65
CA ARG A 169 13.80 -2.27 4.36
C ARG A 169 12.36 -2.67 4.13
N VAL A 170 11.54 -1.68 3.78
CA VAL A 170 10.10 -1.82 3.52
C VAL A 170 9.80 -1.25 2.15
N VAL A 171 9.06 -2.00 1.33
CA VAL A 171 8.56 -1.52 0.04
C VAL A 171 7.06 -1.24 0.16
N LEU A 172 6.64 -0.09 -0.34
CA LEU A 172 5.25 0.35 -0.41
C LEU A 172 4.88 0.47 -1.89
N MET A 173 3.82 -0.20 -2.32
CA MET A 173 3.36 -0.19 -3.70
C MET A 173 1.86 -0.45 -3.75
N HIS A 174 1.24 -0.24 -4.91
CA HIS A 174 -0.19 -0.50 -5.06
C HIS A 174 -0.46 -1.97 -5.43
N MET A 175 -0.08 -2.38 -6.64
CA MET A 175 -0.35 -3.73 -7.13
C MET A 175 0.67 -4.73 -6.57
N PRO A 176 0.24 -5.86 -5.97
CA PRO A 176 1.15 -6.89 -5.49
C PRO A 176 1.77 -7.70 -6.64
N PRO A 177 2.92 -8.37 -6.44
CA PRO A 177 3.36 -9.44 -7.34
C PRO A 177 2.37 -10.62 -7.29
N HIS A 178 2.26 -11.36 -8.40
CA HIS A 178 1.28 -12.46 -8.56
C HIS A 178 1.57 -13.68 -7.66
N LEU A 179 2.84 -13.95 -7.34
CA LEU A 179 3.29 -14.95 -6.38
C LEU A 179 2.81 -16.39 -6.68
N ASP A 180 3.13 -16.86 -7.90
CA ASP A 180 2.85 -18.23 -8.36
C ASP A 180 1.36 -18.60 -8.28
N GLY A 181 0.49 -17.71 -8.72
CA GLY A 181 -0.95 -17.95 -8.76
C GLY A 181 -1.65 -17.80 -7.40
N ARG A 182 -1.06 -17.04 -6.48
CA ARG A 182 -1.70 -16.79 -5.18
C ARG A 182 -3.08 -16.17 -5.31
N PHE A 183 -3.30 -15.39 -6.36
CA PHE A 183 -4.55 -14.69 -6.62
C PHE A 183 -5.45 -15.40 -7.64
N ASP A 184 -5.10 -16.63 -8.09
CA ASP A 184 -5.99 -17.42 -8.95
C ASP A 184 -7.39 -17.57 -8.32
N PRO A 185 -8.48 -17.43 -9.07
CA PRO A 185 -8.53 -17.28 -10.54
C PRO A 185 -8.49 -15.82 -11.04
N HIS A 186 -8.02 -14.87 -10.26
CA HIS A 186 -7.94 -13.45 -10.55
C HIS A 186 -6.49 -13.01 -10.84
N PRO A 187 -5.93 -13.35 -12.02
CA PRO A 187 -4.56 -12.99 -12.35
C PRO A 187 -4.34 -11.47 -12.39
N GLU A 188 -5.40 -10.70 -12.64
CA GLU A 188 -5.41 -9.23 -12.65
C GLU A 188 -5.09 -8.58 -11.30
N TRP A 189 -5.10 -9.35 -10.22
CA TRP A 189 -4.81 -8.81 -8.88
C TRP A 189 -3.33 -8.75 -8.55
N GLY A 190 -2.48 -9.34 -9.39
CA GLY A 190 -1.05 -9.29 -9.19
C GLY A 190 -0.30 -9.28 -10.52
N PHE A 191 0.81 -8.55 -10.58
CA PHE A 191 1.63 -8.49 -11.79
C PHE A 191 2.51 -9.73 -11.96
N GLN A 192 2.63 -10.22 -13.19
CA GLN A 192 3.50 -11.31 -13.60
C GLN A 192 4.75 -10.79 -14.31
N ARG A 193 4.57 -9.76 -15.16
CA ARG A 193 5.69 -9.18 -15.90
C ARG A 193 6.65 -8.49 -14.95
N HIS A 194 7.94 -8.78 -15.06
CA HIS A 194 9.00 -8.34 -14.14
C HIS A 194 8.90 -8.89 -12.70
N GLU A 195 7.98 -9.81 -12.39
CA GLU A 195 7.85 -10.37 -11.05
C GLU A 195 9.16 -11.02 -10.56
N ALA A 196 9.78 -11.85 -11.40
CA ALA A 196 11.00 -12.56 -11.04
C ALA A 196 12.16 -11.58 -10.72
N GLU A 197 12.30 -10.51 -11.51
CA GLU A 197 13.28 -9.46 -11.31
C GLU A 197 13.00 -8.68 -10.01
N PHE A 198 11.76 -8.26 -9.81
CA PHE A 198 11.32 -7.59 -8.58
C PHE A 198 11.63 -8.42 -7.33
N LEU A 199 11.22 -9.69 -7.31
CA LEU A 199 11.47 -10.59 -6.19
C LEU A 199 12.97 -10.85 -5.97
N ALA A 200 13.77 -10.88 -7.04
CA ALA A 200 15.23 -11.01 -6.93
C ALA A 200 15.86 -9.76 -6.29
N LEU A 201 15.38 -8.55 -6.62
CA LEU A 201 15.81 -7.31 -5.97
C LEU A 201 15.47 -7.32 -4.48
N LEU A 202 14.24 -7.66 -4.11
CA LEU A 202 13.83 -7.73 -2.71
C LEU A 202 14.74 -8.65 -1.89
N ARG A 203 15.02 -9.87 -2.40
CA ARG A 203 15.89 -10.83 -1.72
C ARG A 203 17.33 -10.35 -1.61
N ARG A 204 17.88 -9.83 -2.71
CA ARG A 204 19.26 -9.32 -2.77
C ARG A 204 19.52 -8.26 -1.70
N HIS A 205 18.55 -7.38 -1.51
CA HIS A 205 18.69 -6.24 -0.61
C HIS A 205 18.05 -6.46 0.77
N GLY A 206 17.62 -7.69 1.09
CA GLY A 206 17.09 -8.02 2.42
C GLY A 206 15.84 -7.22 2.79
N VAL A 207 14.94 -6.99 1.84
CA VAL A 207 13.62 -6.41 2.12
C VAL A 207 12.85 -7.37 3.01
N GLY A 208 12.34 -6.89 4.15
CA GLY A 208 11.59 -7.72 5.11
C GLY A 208 10.08 -7.61 4.96
N LEU A 209 9.58 -6.53 4.35
CA LEU A 209 8.15 -6.25 4.24
C LEU A 209 7.81 -5.56 2.92
N VAL A 210 6.75 -6.03 2.28
CA VAL A 210 6.08 -5.36 1.15
C VAL A 210 4.64 -5.08 1.55
N CYS A 211 4.20 -3.83 1.46
CA CYS A 211 2.81 -3.43 1.65
C CYS A 211 2.19 -3.08 0.31
N CYS A 212 1.04 -3.65 0.00
CA CYS A 212 0.31 -3.46 -1.25
C CYS A 212 -1.21 -3.40 -1.02
N ALA A 213 -1.96 -3.14 -2.09
CA ALA A 213 -3.41 -3.02 -2.09
C ALA A 213 -4.02 -3.67 -3.36
N HIS A 214 -4.85 -2.98 -4.14
CA HIS A 214 -5.41 -3.37 -5.43
C HIS A 214 -6.42 -4.54 -5.40
N GLY A 215 -6.21 -5.57 -4.61
CA GLY A 215 -7.06 -6.77 -4.60
C GLY A 215 -8.35 -6.63 -3.77
N LEU A 216 -8.75 -5.44 -3.33
CA LEU A 216 -9.98 -5.14 -2.57
C LEU A 216 -10.22 -6.07 -1.37
N ALA A 217 -9.15 -6.49 -0.70
CA ALA A 217 -9.19 -7.46 0.39
C ALA A 217 -7.97 -7.34 1.31
N TYR A 218 -8.00 -8.08 2.41
CA TYR A 218 -6.84 -8.33 3.25
C TYR A 218 -6.19 -9.66 2.87
N ASP A 219 -4.87 -9.65 2.70
CA ASP A 219 -4.04 -10.84 2.61
C ASP A 219 -2.71 -10.62 3.32
N HIS A 220 -2.24 -11.63 4.02
CA HIS A 220 -0.90 -11.69 4.54
C HIS A 220 -0.29 -13.06 4.28
N HIS A 221 0.94 -13.06 3.79
CA HIS A 221 1.70 -14.28 3.63
C HIS A 221 3.21 -13.98 3.70
N VAL A 222 3.98 -15.03 3.88
CA VAL A 222 5.44 -14.93 3.90
C VAL A 222 6.01 -15.79 2.79
N ARG A 223 6.89 -15.20 1.98
CA ARG A 223 7.66 -15.91 0.94
C ARG A 223 9.13 -15.49 1.03
N ASP A 224 10.02 -16.47 1.05
CA ASP A 224 11.47 -16.25 1.15
C ASP A 224 11.89 -15.36 2.34
N GLY A 225 11.14 -15.41 3.45
CA GLY A 225 11.35 -14.57 4.63
C GLY A 225 10.80 -13.14 4.50
N ILE A 226 10.20 -12.78 3.37
CA ILE A 226 9.59 -11.48 3.12
C ILE A 226 8.10 -11.55 3.46
N HIS A 227 7.62 -10.65 4.30
CA HIS A 227 6.20 -10.45 4.55
C HIS A 227 5.57 -9.66 3.41
N PHE A 228 4.48 -10.18 2.85
CA PHE A 228 3.62 -9.47 1.89
C PHE A 228 2.28 -9.20 2.58
N VAL A 229 1.93 -7.93 2.71
CA VAL A 229 0.69 -7.48 3.34
C VAL A 229 -0.12 -6.70 2.32
N MET A 230 -1.26 -7.26 1.90
CA MET A 230 -2.23 -6.57 1.06
C MET A 230 -3.32 -5.96 1.94
N SER A 231 -3.56 -4.66 1.80
CA SER A 231 -4.56 -3.90 2.55
C SER A 231 -5.41 -3.05 1.59
N GLY A 232 -6.25 -3.74 0.81
CA GLY A 232 -7.14 -3.16 -0.20
C GLY A 232 -8.58 -2.94 0.26
N GLY A 233 -8.81 -2.81 1.56
CA GLY A 233 -10.16 -2.64 2.14
C GLY A 233 -10.48 -1.22 2.59
N GLY A 234 -9.88 -0.19 1.97
CA GLY A 234 -10.01 1.21 2.40
C GLY A 234 -11.38 1.85 2.20
N GLY A 235 -12.25 1.27 1.36
CA GLY A 235 -13.60 1.82 1.17
C GLY A 235 -14.25 1.56 -0.18
N THR A 236 -13.49 1.46 -1.26
CA THR A 236 -13.99 1.38 -2.65
C THR A 236 -14.97 0.22 -2.89
N GLY A 237 -14.83 -0.85 -2.18
CA GLY A 237 -15.62 -2.06 -2.33
C GLY A 237 -14.84 -3.24 -1.78
N LEU A 238 -15.45 -4.40 -1.83
CA LEU A 238 -14.81 -5.63 -1.40
C LEU A 238 -14.98 -6.69 -2.47
N CYS A 239 -13.94 -7.43 -2.75
CA CYS A 239 -14.06 -8.56 -3.64
C CYS A 239 -14.90 -9.66 -3.03
N SER A 240 -16.07 -9.93 -3.63
CA SER A 240 -16.98 -10.98 -3.18
C SER A 240 -16.41 -12.38 -3.37
N ASP A 241 -15.57 -12.56 -4.39
CA ASP A 241 -15.02 -13.85 -4.79
C ASP A 241 -13.77 -14.22 -4.00
N PHE A 242 -13.21 -13.30 -3.26
CA PHE A 242 -12.06 -13.56 -2.38
C PHE A 242 -12.33 -14.64 -1.33
N ARG A 243 -13.61 -14.84 -0.96
CA ARG A 243 -14.03 -15.99 -0.15
C ARG A 243 -13.79 -17.33 -0.85
N GLY A 244 -13.89 -17.38 -2.17
CA GLY A 244 -13.60 -18.57 -2.97
C GLY A 244 -12.12 -18.95 -2.93
N ILE A 245 -11.22 -17.97 -2.97
CA ILE A 245 -9.76 -18.19 -2.87
C ILE A 245 -9.41 -18.73 -1.48
N CYS A 246 -9.98 -18.17 -0.42
CA CYS A 246 -9.83 -18.70 0.94
C CYS A 246 -10.36 -20.14 1.05
N ALA A 247 -11.46 -20.47 0.37
CA ALA A 247 -12.05 -21.82 0.37
C ALA A 247 -11.18 -22.85 -0.36
N GLN A 248 -10.31 -22.43 -1.26
CA GLN A 248 -9.39 -23.32 -2.00
C GLN A 248 -8.13 -23.71 -1.20
N GLY A 249 -8.02 -23.32 0.06
CA GLY A 249 -6.98 -23.82 0.96
C GLY A 249 -5.57 -23.22 0.76
N ARG A 250 -5.43 -22.16 -0.01
CA ARG A 250 -4.16 -21.47 -0.22
C ARG A 250 -3.96 -20.35 0.82
N GLY A 251 -3.84 -20.68 2.05
CA GLY A 251 -3.65 -19.79 3.20
C GLY A 251 -4.61 -20.12 4.34
N ARG A 252 -4.30 -19.66 5.53
CA ARG A 252 -5.18 -19.85 6.67
C ARG A 252 -6.35 -18.86 6.56
N PRO A 253 -7.58 -19.23 6.95
CA PRO A 253 -8.70 -18.28 6.99
C PRO A 253 -8.43 -17.02 7.83
N ALA A 254 -7.50 -17.10 8.78
CA ALA A 254 -7.04 -15.99 9.60
C ALA A 254 -6.11 -15.02 8.88
N ASP A 255 -5.47 -15.44 7.78
CA ASP A 255 -4.47 -14.65 7.06
C ASP A 255 -5.10 -13.82 5.92
N ARG A 256 -6.41 -14.01 5.63
CA ARG A 256 -7.11 -13.44 4.49
C ARG A 256 -8.55 -13.05 4.82
N GLY A 257 -9.04 -12.02 4.16
CA GLY A 257 -10.45 -11.66 4.30
C GLY A 257 -10.91 -10.50 3.45
N SER A 258 -12.16 -10.59 3.01
CA SER A 258 -12.89 -9.49 2.39
C SER A 258 -13.54 -8.67 3.50
N LEU A 259 -12.93 -7.56 3.89
CA LEU A 259 -13.41 -6.66 4.94
C LEU A 259 -12.89 -5.24 4.70
N PHE A 260 -13.65 -4.24 5.16
CA PHE A 260 -13.17 -2.86 5.18
C PHE A 260 -12.20 -2.68 6.35
N HIS A 261 -10.95 -2.30 6.04
CA HIS A 261 -9.88 -2.32 7.02
C HIS A 261 -8.72 -1.39 6.68
N ALA A 262 -7.91 -1.14 7.68
CA ALA A 262 -6.52 -0.72 7.57
C ALA A 262 -5.64 -1.71 8.34
N VAL A 263 -4.34 -1.69 8.12
CA VAL A 263 -3.39 -2.54 8.86
C VAL A 263 -2.40 -1.68 9.61
N GLN A 264 -2.36 -1.83 10.94
CA GLN A 264 -1.31 -1.27 11.77
C GLN A 264 -0.12 -2.25 11.78
N LEU A 265 1.02 -1.79 11.32
CA LEU A 265 2.27 -2.53 11.29
C LEU A 265 3.22 -1.98 12.36
N THR A 266 3.81 -2.86 13.13
CA THR A 266 4.74 -2.52 14.20
C THR A 266 6.12 -3.08 13.87
N VAL A 267 7.15 -2.25 14.00
CA VAL A 267 8.56 -2.61 13.75
C VAL A 267 9.34 -2.45 15.03
N THR A 268 10.11 -3.48 15.40
CA THR A 268 11.03 -3.46 16.55
C THR A 268 12.40 -2.87 16.15
N ALA A 269 13.24 -2.62 17.13
CA ALA A 269 14.61 -2.16 16.87
C ALA A 269 15.45 -3.18 16.09
N GLU A 270 15.15 -4.47 16.24
CA GLU A 270 15.79 -5.59 15.58
C GLU A 270 15.21 -5.86 14.18
N GLY A 271 14.15 -5.14 13.79
CA GLY A 271 13.52 -5.26 12.48
C GLY A 271 12.41 -6.32 12.39
N SER A 272 12.02 -6.93 13.51
CA SER A 272 10.85 -7.81 13.50
C SER A 272 9.59 -7.01 13.21
N VAL A 273 8.71 -7.58 12.39
CA VAL A 273 7.45 -6.96 11.95
C VAL A 273 6.27 -7.75 12.48
N SER A 274 5.32 -7.05 13.05
CA SER A 274 4.00 -7.60 13.41
C SER A 274 2.89 -6.72 12.82
N GLY A 275 1.69 -7.30 12.63
CA GLY A 275 0.57 -6.61 12.04
C GLY A 275 -0.74 -6.86 12.78
N LYS A 276 -1.57 -5.83 12.86
CA LYS A 276 -2.92 -5.88 13.41
C LYS A 276 -3.90 -5.24 12.44
N VAL A 277 -4.97 -5.96 12.11
CA VAL A 277 -6.05 -5.45 11.25
C VAL A 277 -6.99 -4.57 12.07
N LEU A 278 -7.23 -3.36 11.59
CA LEU A 278 -8.19 -2.39 12.11
C LEU A 278 -9.43 -2.43 11.22
N GLN A 279 -10.54 -2.97 11.70
CA GLN A 279 -11.78 -3.08 10.92
C GLN A 279 -12.58 -1.79 11.01
N ALA A 280 -13.17 -1.35 9.89
CA ALA A 280 -13.97 -0.11 9.83
C ALA A 280 -15.22 -0.15 10.72
N PHE A 281 -15.82 -1.32 10.86
CA PHE A 281 -17.02 -1.56 11.65
C PHE A 281 -16.71 -2.45 12.86
N GLU A 282 -17.73 -2.72 13.72
CA GLU A 282 -17.54 -3.60 14.86
C GLU A 282 -16.89 -4.91 14.42
N PRO A 283 -15.85 -5.35 15.14
CA PRO A 283 -15.11 -6.53 14.75
C PRO A 283 -16.03 -7.74 14.68
N ASP A 284 -16.09 -8.41 13.55
CA ASP A 284 -16.58 -9.77 13.47
C ASP A 284 -15.73 -10.61 14.43
N PRO A 285 -16.32 -11.24 15.47
CA PRO A 285 -15.56 -12.00 16.47
C PRO A 285 -14.68 -13.08 15.84
N ASP A 286 -15.12 -13.65 14.71
CA ASP A 286 -14.36 -14.67 13.97
C ASP A 286 -13.18 -14.09 13.21
N ARG A 287 -13.14 -12.76 12.99
CA ARG A 287 -12.09 -12.02 12.27
C ARG A 287 -11.30 -11.05 13.15
N ALA A 288 -11.67 -10.89 14.42
CA ALA A 288 -10.99 -10.00 15.37
C ALA A 288 -9.53 -10.40 15.67
N ARG A 289 -9.09 -11.55 15.16
CA ARG A 289 -7.76 -12.13 15.38
C ARG A 289 -6.83 -12.05 14.17
N LEU A 290 -7.15 -11.25 13.16
CA LEU A 290 -6.25 -11.05 12.03
C LEU A 290 -5.04 -10.25 12.51
N SER A 291 -4.00 -10.96 12.88
CA SER A 291 -2.71 -10.43 13.33
C SER A 291 -1.60 -11.40 12.94
N PHE A 292 -0.37 -10.92 12.85
CA PHE A 292 0.82 -11.74 12.65
C PHE A 292 2.00 -11.21 13.46
N GLY A 293 3.00 -12.07 13.72
CA GLY A 293 4.24 -11.68 14.38
C GLY A 293 4.11 -11.55 15.90
N ASP A 294 3.40 -12.48 16.55
CA ASP A 294 3.37 -12.62 18.02
C ASP A 294 4.64 -13.28 18.55
#